data_b0cabd51b463607bcc46de8f5bd8747f
#
_entry.id   b0cabd51b463607bcc46de8f5bd8747f
#
_cell.length_a   1.000
_cell.length_b   1.000
_cell.length_c   1.000
_cell.angle_alpha   90.00
_cell.angle_beta   90.00
_cell.angle_gamma   90.00
#
_symmetry.space_group_name_H-M   'P 1'
#
loop_
_entity.id
_entity.type
_entity.pdbx_description
1 polymer ?
#
loop_
_entity_poly.entity_id
_entity_poly.type
_entity_poly.pdbx_seq_one_letter_code
_entity_poly.pdbx_strand_id
1 'polypeptide(L)'
;MEWHIINHRDYIDGPFDTYEAALQEAYSLGSETRAEPRVRRRSKNFYVYRPPFDRRERWQAEYWICTKDAAVAEGIPEDIFSQRLLETWG
;
A
#
# COMPACT_ATOMS: atom_id res chain seq x y z
N MET A 1 5.98 8.31 -13.03
CA MET A 1 6.35 7.57 -11.82
C MET A 1 5.16 6.71 -11.41
N GLU A 2 5.38 5.44 -11.21
CA GLU A 2 4.32 4.50 -10.86
C GLU A 2 4.28 4.28 -9.36
N TRP A 3 3.10 4.39 -8.77
CA TRP A 3 2.86 4.15 -7.36
C TRP A 3 2.09 2.85 -7.16
N HIS A 4 2.41 2.13 -6.10
CA HIS A 4 1.82 0.83 -5.80
C HIS A 4 1.35 0.79 -4.35
N ILE A 5 0.36 -0.05 -4.11
CA ILE A 5 -0.08 -0.38 -2.76
C ILE A 5 0.32 -1.81 -2.48
N ILE A 6 1.12 -2.00 -1.45
CA ILE A 6 1.59 -3.33 -1.03
C ILE A 6 1.42 -3.47 0.48
N ASN A 7 1.60 -4.67 0.98
CA ASN A 7 1.74 -4.93 2.40
C ASN A 7 3.02 -5.75 2.66
N HIS A 8 3.18 -6.31 3.83
CA HIS A 8 4.40 -7.03 4.20
C HIS A 8 4.76 -8.20 3.29
N ARG A 9 3.78 -8.78 2.59
CA ARG A 9 3.98 -9.98 1.79
C ARG A 9 3.39 -9.94 0.40
N ASP A 10 2.40 -9.07 0.18
CA ASP A 10 1.58 -9.14 -1.02
C ASP A 10 1.49 -7.81 -1.74
N TYR A 11 1.33 -7.90 -3.04
CA TYR A 11 0.94 -6.78 -3.86
C TYR A 11 -0.58 -6.61 -3.76
N ILE A 12 -1.03 -5.41 -3.41
CA ILE A 12 -2.44 -5.13 -3.19
C ILE A 12 -3.08 -4.53 -4.44
N ASP A 13 -2.55 -3.41 -4.93
CA ASP A 13 -3.11 -2.74 -6.11
C ASP A 13 -2.09 -1.79 -6.74
N GLY A 14 -2.33 -1.44 -8.00
CA GLY A 14 -1.51 -0.53 -8.78
C GLY A 14 -1.26 -1.06 -10.19
N PRO A 15 -0.45 -0.38 -10.99
CA PRO A 15 0.17 0.90 -10.67
C PRO A 15 -0.79 2.08 -10.77
N PHE A 16 -0.48 3.14 -10.03
CA PHE A 16 -1.18 4.42 -10.09
C PHE A 16 -0.21 5.49 -10.60
N ASP A 17 -0.74 6.45 -11.35
CA ASP A 17 0.08 7.52 -11.93
C ASP A 17 0.59 8.51 -10.90
N THR A 18 -0.15 8.69 -9.80
CA THR A 18 0.17 9.65 -8.76
C THR A 18 0.04 9.03 -7.38
N TYR A 19 0.74 9.64 -6.42
CA TYR A 19 0.61 9.30 -5.02
C TYR A 19 -0.84 9.47 -4.53
N GLU A 20 -1.48 10.56 -4.92
CA GLU A 20 -2.84 10.88 -4.51
C GLU A 20 -3.84 9.81 -4.98
N ALA A 21 -3.69 9.32 -6.20
CA ALA A 21 -4.55 8.25 -6.72
C ALA A 21 -4.38 6.96 -5.91
N ALA A 22 -3.14 6.59 -5.60
CA ALA A 22 -2.84 5.43 -4.77
C ALA A 22 -3.41 5.59 -3.36
N LEU A 23 -3.28 6.78 -2.77
CA LEU A 23 -3.77 7.06 -1.43
C LEU A 23 -5.30 6.95 -1.36
N GLN A 24 -6.01 7.47 -2.36
CA GLN A 24 -7.47 7.36 -2.43
C GLN A 24 -7.92 5.90 -2.47
N GLU A 25 -7.25 5.08 -3.25
CA GLU A 25 -7.55 3.65 -3.30
C GLU A 25 -7.26 2.97 -1.96
N ALA A 26 -6.17 3.31 -1.31
CA ALA A 26 -5.83 2.76 0.00
C ALA A 26 -6.91 3.11 1.04
N TYR A 27 -7.44 4.32 1.01
CA TYR A 27 -8.53 4.73 1.89
C TYR A 27 -9.78 3.87 1.66
N SER A 28 -10.08 3.54 0.40
CA SER A 28 -11.21 2.68 0.07
C SER A 28 -11.05 1.26 0.62
N LEU A 29 -9.83 0.76 0.65
CA LEU A 29 -9.54 -0.59 1.13
C LEU A 29 -9.65 -0.72 2.65
N GLY A 30 -9.34 0.37 3.37
CA GLY A 30 -9.13 0.28 4.81
C GLY A 30 -10.23 0.83 5.69
N SER A 31 -11.25 1.47 5.17
CA SER A 31 -12.06 2.33 6.03
C SER A 31 -13.56 2.15 5.89
N GLU A 32 -14.15 1.56 6.91
CA GLU A 32 -15.57 1.76 7.22
C GLU A 32 -15.77 2.75 8.36
N THR A 33 -14.72 3.29 8.94
CA THR A 33 -14.83 4.19 10.08
C THR A 33 -14.58 5.64 9.68
N ARG A 34 -15.21 6.57 10.40
CA ARG A 34 -15.07 8.01 10.16
C ARG A 34 -13.80 8.62 10.75
N ALA A 35 -12.97 7.82 11.39
CA ALA A 35 -11.72 8.31 11.95
C ALA A 35 -10.74 8.65 10.82
N GLU A 36 -9.98 9.72 10.99
CA GLU A 36 -8.99 10.11 10.01
C GLU A 36 -7.90 9.06 9.85
N PRO A 37 -7.58 8.67 8.60
CA PRO A 37 -6.52 7.72 8.37
C PRO A 37 -5.17 8.31 8.74
N ARG A 38 -4.30 7.49 9.31
CA ARG A 38 -2.94 7.89 9.66
C ARG A 38 -1.99 7.50 8.54
N VAL A 39 -1.45 8.50 7.87
CA VAL A 39 -0.43 8.32 6.84
C VAL A 39 0.87 8.93 7.34
N ARG A 40 1.96 8.18 7.26
CA ARG A 40 3.28 8.65 7.66
C ARG A 40 4.28 8.38 6.55
N ARG A 41 5.07 9.38 6.22
CA ARG A 41 6.19 9.20 5.30
C ARG A 41 7.32 8.45 6.01
N ARG A 42 7.72 7.33 5.45
CA ARG A 42 8.84 6.53 5.95
C ARG A 42 10.15 6.95 5.31
N SER A 43 10.13 7.17 4.01
CA SER A 43 11.28 7.62 3.24
C SER A 43 10.79 8.27 1.95
N LYS A 44 11.70 8.70 1.09
CA LYS A 44 11.31 9.27 -0.20
C LYS A 44 10.51 8.27 -1.02
N ASN A 45 9.30 8.67 -1.43
CA ASN A 45 8.38 7.85 -2.22
C ASN A 45 7.94 6.56 -1.52
N PHE A 46 7.93 6.58 -0.18
CA PHE A 46 7.48 5.45 0.63
C PHE A 46 6.66 5.96 1.81
N TYR A 47 5.36 5.67 1.79
CA TYR A 47 4.41 6.08 2.82
C TYR A 47 3.74 4.87 3.44
N VAL A 48 3.48 4.95 4.72
CA VAL A 48 2.78 3.92 5.48
C VAL A 48 1.41 4.44 5.85
N TYR A 49 0.38 3.73 5.43
CA TYR A 49 -1.00 4.02 5.76
C TYR A 49 -1.52 2.99 6.74
N ARG A 50 -2.02 3.47 7.86
CA ARG A 50 -2.69 2.64 8.86
C ARG A 50 -4.17 3.01 8.91
N PRO A 51 -5.06 2.10 8.49
CA PRO A 51 -6.49 2.33 8.63
C PRO A 51 -6.87 2.54 10.10
N PRO A 52 -7.94 3.28 10.36
CA PRO A 52 -8.44 3.43 11.72
C PRO A 52 -8.72 2.08 12.35
N PHE A 53 -8.37 1.95 13.61
CA PHE A 53 -8.52 0.71 14.35
C PHE A 53 -10.00 0.41 14.62
N ASP A 54 -10.46 -0.75 14.20
CA ASP A 54 -11.73 -1.31 14.66
C ASP A 54 -11.43 -2.26 15.82
N ARG A 55 -12.10 -2.07 16.95
CA ARG A 55 -11.92 -2.91 18.14
C ARG A 55 -12.21 -4.38 17.92
N ARG A 56 -12.90 -4.72 16.84
CA ARG A 56 -13.19 -6.10 16.45
C ARG A 56 -12.02 -6.81 15.84
N GLU A 57 -11.05 -6.07 15.32
CA GLU A 57 -9.87 -6.64 14.70
C GLU A 57 -8.69 -6.60 15.66
N ARG A 58 -8.08 -7.77 15.87
CA ARG A 58 -6.93 -7.90 16.77
C ARG A 58 -5.63 -7.45 16.15
N TRP A 59 -5.62 -7.17 14.87
CA TRP A 59 -4.45 -6.70 14.16
C TRP A 59 -4.81 -5.47 13.34
N GLN A 60 -3.85 -4.61 13.15
CA GLN A 60 -3.98 -3.48 12.25
C GLN A 60 -3.42 -3.87 10.89
N ALA A 61 -4.25 -3.77 9.87
CA ALA A 61 -3.75 -3.82 8.51
C ALA A 61 -2.85 -2.60 8.29
N GLU A 62 -1.75 -2.80 7.62
CA GLU A 62 -0.84 -1.74 7.25
C GLU A 62 -0.62 -1.82 5.75
N TYR A 63 -0.82 -0.69 5.07
CA TYR A 63 -0.61 -0.59 3.64
C TYR A 63 0.56 0.33 3.36
N TRP A 64 1.43 -0.08 2.48
CA TRP A 64 2.55 0.72 2.03
C TRP A 64 2.24 1.28 0.66
N ILE A 65 2.33 2.60 0.53
CA ILE A 65 2.10 3.33 -0.72
C ILE A 65 3.46 3.82 -1.18
N CYS A 66 3.99 3.23 -2.23
CA CYS A 66 5.38 3.45 -2.63
C CYS A 66 5.60 3.22 -4.12
N THR A 67 6.72 3.74 -4.60
CA THR A 67 7.26 3.34 -5.90
C THR A 67 8.03 2.03 -5.74
N LYS A 68 8.21 1.31 -6.83
CA LYS A 68 8.98 0.07 -6.83
C LYS A 68 10.41 0.30 -6.34
N ASP A 69 11.06 1.36 -6.84
CA ASP A 69 12.44 1.68 -6.46
C ASP A 69 12.56 1.96 -4.96
N ALA A 70 11.61 2.70 -4.40
CA ALA A 70 11.60 3.00 -2.98
C ALA A 70 11.40 1.73 -2.14
N ALA A 71 10.51 0.84 -2.58
CA ALA A 71 10.25 -0.43 -1.91
C ALA A 71 11.51 -1.32 -1.90
N VAL A 72 12.16 -1.45 -3.03
CA VAL A 72 13.39 -2.25 -3.14
C VAL A 72 14.49 -1.68 -2.26
N ALA A 73 14.62 -0.35 -2.22
CA ALA A 73 15.58 0.31 -1.34
C ALA A 73 15.33 0.05 0.14
N GLU A 74 14.08 -0.22 0.52
CA GLU A 74 13.69 -0.58 1.89
C GLU A 74 13.84 -2.08 2.18
N GLY A 75 14.32 -2.85 1.22
CA GLY A 75 14.54 -4.29 1.40
C GLY A 75 13.37 -5.18 1.02
N ILE A 76 12.34 -4.62 0.38
CA ILE A 76 11.18 -5.40 -0.06
C ILE A 76 11.56 -6.19 -1.31
N PRO A 77 11.29 -7.51 -1.35
CA PRO A 77 11.61 -8.33 -2.52
C PRO A 77 10.90 -7.82 -3.77
N GLU A 78 11.64 -7.71 -4.85
CA GLU A 78 11.11 -7.28 -6.14
C GLU A 78 10.02 -8.20 -6.67
N ASP A 79 10.03 -9.45 -6.27
CA ASP A 79 9.05 -10.46 -6.66
C ASP A 79 7.61 -10.07 -6.32
N ILE A 80 7.41 -9.26 -5.28
CA ILE A 80 6.08 -8.78 -4.92
C ILE A 80 5.42 -8.04 -6.09
N PHE A 81 6.20 -7.25 -6.82
CA PHE A 81 5.67 -6.48 -7.96
C PHE A 81 5.38 -7.35 -9.18
N SER A 82 5.93 -8.55 -9.23
CA SER A 82 5.68 -9.51 -10.31
C SER A 82 4.40 -10.31 -10.10
N GLN A 83 3.86 -10.36 -8.90
CA GLN A 83 2.64 -11.13 -8.57
C GLN A 83 1.45 -10.68 -9.42
N ARG A 84 1.34 -9.40 -9.68
CA ARG A 84 0.25 -8.86 -10.49
C ARG A 84 0.24 -9.41 -11.91
N LEU A 85 1.40 -9.63 -12.50
CA LEU A 85 1.50 -10.20 -13.84
C LEU A 85 0.95 -11.62 -13.87
N LEU A 86 1.20 -12.40 -12.82
CA LEU A 86 0.68 -13.75 -12.69
C LEU A 86 -0.85 -13.77 -12.57
N GLU A 87 -1.41 -12.86 -11.81
CA GLU A 87 -2.86 -12.73 -11.67
C GLU A 87 -3.54 -12.33 -12.98
N THR A 88 -2.89 -11.50 -13.78
CA THR A 88 -3.41 -11.08 -15.08
C THR A 88 -3.48 -12.22 -16.09
N TRP A 89 -2.63 -13.22 -15.95
CA TRP A 89 -2.57 -14.38 -16.84
C TRP A 89 -3.44 -15.55 -16.39
N GLY A 90 -3.87 -15.52 -15.17
CA GLY A 90 -4.75 -16.52 -14.59
C GLY A 90 -6.19 -16.18 -14.81
#